data_a9a7f6247bf18321d6f3bc4b1452b324
#
_entry.id   a9a7f6247bf18321d6f3bc4b1452b324
#
_cell.length_a   1.000
_cell.length_b   1.000
_cell.length_c   1.000
_cell.angle_alpha   90.00
_cell.angle_beta   90.00
_cell.angle_gamma   90.00
#
_symmetry.space_group_name_H-M   'P 1'
#
loop_
_entity.id
_entity.type
_entity.pdbx_description
1 polymer ?
#
loop_
_entity_poly.entity_id
_entity_poly.type
_entity_poly.pdbx_seq_one_letter_code
_entity_poly.pdbx_strand_id
1 'polypeptide(L)'
;VSGPAAPPDLRARARQSGSKVARRALDQPLRRIGIGGAVVLLAVTAAFGGLREQTQDGPEVLVVDAPVDVAPFELTVHRVVWTTELPGQYLSEDGNRWVGVVTTVRNTTDAGVLGNTLGDALTLTDVDGLVQKPGTLTPGVAASSIALLEDGSSLSPVQPGLTYEAAFLFEQDGSVAPPTSATVLVQRQTWGTGILDDTVSWREPTTTLRGELDVREARSDADAEGES
;
A
#
# COMPACT_ATOMS: atom_id res chain seq x y z
N VAL A 1 46.38 54.00 59.09
CA VAL A 1 46.59 53.48 57.72
C VAL A 1 45.47 52.50 57.45
N SER A 2 44.47 52.97 56.69
CA SER A 2 43.30 52.16 56.29
C SER A 2 43.70 51.38 55.02
N GLY A 3 43.58 50.04 55.05
CA GLY A 3 43.81 49.17 53.91
C GLY A 3 42.58 49.16 52.95
N PRO A 4 42.79 48.90 51.65
CA PRO A 4 41.73 48.92 50.69
C PRO A 4 40.77 47.69 50.84
N ALA A 5 39.45 47.94 50.71
CA ALA A 5 38.42 46.95 50.75
C ALA A 5 38.51 46.03 49.52
N ALA A 6 38.38 44.72 49.73
CA ALA A 6 38.36 43.71 48.65
C ALA A 6 37.10 43.84 47.78
N PRO A 7 37.21 43.60 46.45
CA PRO A 7 36.10 43.72 45.56
C PRO A 7 35.07 42.61 45.78
N PRO A 8 33.76 42.87 45.55
CA PRO A 8 32.69 41.88 45.79
C PRO A 8 32.74 40.74 44.80
N ASP A 9 32.67 39.52 45.34
CA ASP A 9 32.77 38.27 44.58
C ASP A 9 31.59 38.08 43.57
N LEU A 10 31.87 38.30 42.30
CA LEU A 10 30.94 38.21 41.17
C LEU A 10 30.38 36.79 41.04
N ARG A 11 31.08 35.78 41.56
CA ARG A 11 30.63 34.37 41.51
C ARG A 11 29.46 34.07 42.49
N ALA A 12 29.38 34.81 43.58
CA ALA A 12 28.27 34.67 44.52
C ALA A 12 26.95 35.24 43.96
N ARG A 13 27.00 36.30 43.19
CA ARG A 13 25.81 36.91 42.51
C ARG A 13 25.24 36.01 41.39
N ALA A 14 26.09 35.34 40.62
CA ALA A 14 25.67 34.45 39.54
C ALA A 14 24.92 33.21 40.08
N ARG A 15 25.32 32.68 41.20
CA ARG A 15 24.65 31.52 41.85
C ARG A 15 23.27 31.86 42.44
N GLN A 16 23.05 33.06 42.94
CA GLN A 16 21.75 33.51 43.48
C GLN A 16 20.73 33.80 42.40
N SER A 17 21.15 34.23 41.20
CA SER A 17 20.22 34.47 40.07
C SER A 17 19.72 33.18 39.46
N GLY A 18 20.54 32.13 39.34
CA GLY A 18 20.17 30.83 38.80
C GLY A 18 19.11 30.08 39.61
N SER A 19 19.19 30.17 40.95
CA SER A 19 18.25 29.48 41.82
C SER A 19 16.82 30.06 41.81
N LYS A 20 16.67 31.36 41.56
CA LYS A 20 15.36 32.03 41.50
C LYS A 20 14.62 31.72 40.17
N VAL A 21 15.34 31.54 39.08
CA VAL A 21 14.76 31.16 37.79
C VAL A 21 14.31 29.70 37.84
N ALA A 22 15.10 28.81 38.41
CA ALA A 22 14.75 27.40 38.55
C ALA A 22 13.50 27.16 39.43
N ARG A 23 13.37 27.89 40.51
CA ARG A 23 12.17 27.78 41.39
C ARG A 23 10.91 28.30 40.73
N ARG A 24 10.98 29.39 39.95
CA ARG A 24 9.82 29.91 39.18
C ARG A 24 9.35 28.96 38.08
N ALA A 25 10.24 28.16 37.50
CA ALA A 25 9.88 27.14 36.52
C ALA A 25 9.11 25.97 37.13
N LEU A 26 9.42 25.61 38.39
CA LEU A 26 8.78 24.51 39.10
C LEU A 26 7.39 24.87 39.66
N ASP A 27 7.11 26.14 39.88
CA ASP A 27 5.80 26.63 40.39
C ASP A 27 4.75 26.87 39.32
N GLN A 28 5.06 26.60 38.04
CA GLN A 28 4.09 26.75 36.96
C GLN A 28 3.19 25.50 36.88
N PRO A 29 1.87 25.67 36.62
CA PRO A 29 0.96 24.54 36.47
C PRO A 29 1.42 23.65 35.33
N LEU A 30 1.48 22.33 35.56
CA LEU A 30 1.95 21.28 34.64
C LEU A 30 1.44 21.43 33.21
N ARG A 31 0.24 21.98 33.04
CA ARG A 31 -0.36 22.29 31.74
C ARG A 31 0.44 23.31 30.91
N ARG A 32 1.06 24.31 31.55
CA ARG A 32 1.90 25.32 30.85
C ARG A 32 3.26 24.77 30.51
N ILE A 33 3.81 23.89 31.34
CA ILE A 33 5.08 23.20 31.07
C ILE A 33 4.90 22.23 29.91
N GLY A 34 3.78 21.50 29.85
CA GLY A 34 3.44 20.59 28.74
C GLY A 34 3.33 21.32 27.39
N ILE A 35 2.66 22.46 27.37
CA ILE A 35 2.52 23.25 26.13
C ILE A 35 3.86 23.84 25.69
N GLY A 36 4.65 24.39 26.63
CA GLY A 36 5.98 24.92 26.31
C GLY A 36 6.94 23.85 25.80
N GLY A 37 6.93 22.67 26.40
CA GLY A 37 7.73 21.53 25.98
C GLY A 37 7.34 21.01 24.58
N ALA A 38 6.05 20.93 24.28
CA ALA A 38 5.55 20.52 22.98
C ALA A 38 5.97 21.51 21.86
N VAL A 39 5.88 22.82 22.12
CA VAL A 39 6.29 23.85 21.14
C VAL A 39 7.80 23.78 20.87
N VAL A 40 8.62 23.57 21.91
CA VAL A 40 10.08 23.43 21.73
C VAL A 40 10.40 22.15 20.95
N LEU A 41 9.76 21.03 21.25
CA LEU A 41 9.91 19.77 20.49
C LEU A 41 9.54 19.97 19.01
N LEU A 42 8.40 20.59 18.74
CA LEU A 42 7.96 20.90 17.35
C LEU A 42 8.95 21.82 16.64
N ALA A 43 9.44 22.85 17.32
CA ALA A 43 10.42 23.78 16.73
C ALA A 43 11.76 23.09 16.43
N VAL A 44 12.24 22.23 17.33
CA VAL A 44 13.44 21.43 17.09
C VAL A 44 13.22 20.44 15.93
N THR A 45 12.09 19.73 15.91
CA THR A 45 11.76 18.80 14.83
C THR A 45 11.68 19.52 13.48
N ALA A 46 11.11 20.73 13.43
CA ALA A 46 11.04 21.55 12.22
C ALA A 46 12.44 22.01 11.78
N ALA A 47 13.30 22.41 12.71
CA ALA A 47 14.67 22.87 12.41
C ALA A 47 15.57 21.74 11.86
N PHE A 48 15.32 20.49 12.27
CA PHE A 48 16.04 19.33 11.74
C PHE A 48 15.35 18.67 10.52
N GLY A 49 14.37 19.34 9.92
CA GLY A 49 13.71 18.85 8.71
C GLY A 49 12.69 17.76 8.92
N GLY A 50 12.32 17.46 10.19
CA GLY A 50 11.31 16.44 10.52
C GLY A 50 9.86 16.81 10.14
N LEU A 51 9.63 18.03 9.63
CA LEU A 51 8.38 18.49 9.01
C LEU A 51 8.55 18.74 7.50
N ARG A 52 9.62 18.26 6.87
CA ARG A 52 9.61 18.21 5.43
C ARG A 52 8.54 17.24 5.01
N GLU A 53 7.49 17.75 4.34
CA GLU A 53 6.64 16.90 3.52
C GLU A 53 7.60 16.14 2.59
N GLN A 54 7.72 14.84 2.80
CA GLN A 54 8.18 13.99 1.71
C GLN A 54 7.08 14.16 0.67
N THR A 55 7.36 14.90 -0.38
CA THR A 55 6.61 14.84 -1.61
C THR A 55 6.77 13.38 -2.05
N GLN A 56 5.83 12.53 -1.67
CA GLN A 56 5.72 11.22 -2.27
C GLN A 56 5.38 11.52 -3.72
N ASP A 57 6.32 11.32 -4.60
CA ASP A 57 6.04 11.30 -6.03
C ASP A 57 4.87 10.34 -6.20
N GLY A 58 3.81 10.79 -6.89
CA GLY A 58 2.63 9.95 -7.10
C GLY A 58 3.03 8.66 -7.81
N PRO A 59 2.16 7.63 -7.84
CA PRO A 59 2.46 6.40 -8.53
C PRO A 59 2.84 6.66 -9.98
N GLU A 60 3.83 5.92 -10.47
CA GLU A 60 4.26 5.97 -11.87
C GLU A 60 3.14 5.46 -12.79
N VAL A 61 3.22 5.82 -14.07
CA VAL A 61 2.24 5.37 -15.06
C VAL A 61 2.47 3.89 -15.37
N LEU A 62 1.43 3.07 -15.24
CA LEU A 62 1.44 1.68 -15.66
C LEU A 62 1.50 1.60 -17.20
N VAL A 63 2.49 0.89 -17.72
CA VAL A 63 2.62 0.60 -19.16
C VAL A 63 2.19 -0.85 -19.39
N VAL A 64 1.19 -1.05 -20.26
CA VAL A 64 0.69 -2.37 -20.65
C VAL A 64 1.80 -3.15 -21.37
N ASP A 65 1.86 -4.46 -21.13
CA ASP A 65 2.85 -5.39 -21.68
C ASP A 65 4.31 -5.12 -21.28
N ALA A 66 4.54 -4.22 -20.32
CA ALA A 66 5.85 -3.98 -19.75
C ALA A 66 5.99 -4.70 -18.40
N PRO A 67 7.06 -5.51 -18.19
CA PRO A 67 7.31 -6.15 -16.91
C PRO A 67 7.76 -5.11 -15.87
N VAL A 68 7.21 -5.22 -14.66
CA VAL A 68 7.53 -4.35 -13.52
C VAL A 68 7.90 -5.18 -12.30
N ASP A 69 8.97 -4.79 -11.61
CA ASP A 69 9.38 -5.38 -10.34
C ASP A 69 8.55 -4.77 -9.20
N VAL A 70 7.70 -5.58 -8.59
CA VAL A 70 6.83 -5.20 -7.49
C VAL A 70 6.98 -6.13 -6.29
N ALA A 71 8.20 -6.51 -6.01
CA ALA A 71 8.56 -7.46 -4.94
C ALA A 71 7.38 -7.94 -4.07
N PRO A 72 7.20 -9.26 -3.91
CA PRO A 72 8.12 -10.36 -4.29
C PRO A 72 7.96 -10.85 -5.73
N PHE A 73 7.23 -10.13 -6.57
CA PHE A 73 6.89 -10.56 -7.91
C PHE A 73 7.44 -9.62 -8.98
N GLU A 74 7.65 -10.15 -10.16
CA GLU A 74 7.64 -9.42 -11.42
C GLU A 74 6.28 -9.62 -12.05
N LEU A 75 5.62 -8.53 -12.43
CA LEU A 75 4.25 -8.49 -12.91
C LEU A 75 4.19 -7.79 -14.27
N THR A 76 3.48 -8.39 -15.25
CA THR A 76 3.14 -7.73 -16.51
C THR A 76 1.63 -7.69 -16.65
N VAL A 77 1.04 -6.50 -16.75
CA VAL A 77 -0.40 -6.34 -16.99
C VAL A 77 -0.64 -6.26 -18.49
N HIS A 78 -1.53 -7.12 -19.01
CA HIS A 78 -1.83 -7.20 -20.44
C HIS A 78 -3.11 -6.50 -20.83
N ARG A 79 -4.22 -6.81 -20.13
CA ARG A 79 -5.54 -6.28 -20.44
C ARG A 79 -6.50 -6.47 -19.29
N VAL A 80 -7.63 -5.77 -19.36
CA VAL A 80 -8.77 -5.99 -18.48
C VAL A 80 -9.95 -6.50 -19.30
N VAL A 81 -10.62 -7.53 -18.79
CA VAL A 81 -11.79 -8.14 -19.44
C VAL A 81 -12.91 -8.33 -18.44
N TRP A 82 -14.16 -8.40 -18.88
CA TRP A 82 -15.27 -8.87 -18.07
C TRP A 82 -15.94 -10.10 -18.69
N THR A 83 -16.52 -10.97 -17.86
CA THR A 83 -17.29 -12.15 -18.29
C THR A 83 -18.33 -12.51 -17.23
N THR A 84 -19.41 -13.14 -17.64
CA THR A 84 -20.43 -13.70 -16.73
C THR A 84 -20.11 -15.12 -16.30
N GLU A 85 -19.26 -15.82 -17.04
CA GLU A 85 -18.90 -17.21 -16.80
C GLU A 85 -17.39 -17.39 -16.85
N LEU A 86 -16.87 -18.15 -15.88
CA LEU A 86 -15.46 -18.54 -15.86
C LEU A 86 -15.36 -19.96 -15.28
N PRO A 87 -14.86 -20.95 -16.05
CA PRO A 87 -14.72 -22.32 -15.59
C PRO A 87 -13.95 -22.41 -14.25
N GLY A 88 -14.50 -23.17 -13.29
CA GLY A 88 -13.86 -23.37 -11.98
C GLY A 88 -13.97 -22.19 -11.00
N GLN A 89 -14.57 -21.07 -11.37
CA GLN A 89 -14.80 -19.91 -10.52
C GLN A 89 -16.29 -19.68 -10.29
N TYR A 90 -16.68 -19.32 -9.06
CA TYR A 90 -18.07 -19.13 -8.68
C TYR A 90 -18.28 -17.72 -8.15
N LEU A 91 -19.31 -17.06 -8.66
CA LEU A 91 -19.78 -15.76 -8.19
C LEU A 91 -20.48 -15.91 -6.83
N SER A 92 -20.41 -14.88 -6.00
CA SER A 92 -21.08 -14.87 -4.68
C SER A 92 -22.58 -14.74 -4.79
N GLU A 93 -23.08 -14.08 -5.85
CA GLU A 93 -24.50 -13.89 -6.14
C GLU A 93 -24.81 -14.15 -7.61
N ASP A 94 -26.00 -14.70 -7.88
CA ASP A 94 -26.48 -14.90 -9.26
C ASP A 94 -26.65 -13.54 -9.97
N GLY A 95 -26.18 -13.48 -11.21
CA GLY A 95 -26.23 -12.26 -12.04
C GLY A 95 -25.02 -11.34 -11.91
N ASN A 96 -24.15 -11.55 -10.93
CA ASN A 96 -22.86 -10.88 -10.87
C ASN A 96 -21.96 -11.28 -12.06
N ARG A 97 -20.86 -10.61 -12.23
CA ARG A 97 -19.87 -10.90 -13.26
C ARG A 97 -18.45 -10.78 -12.75
N TRP A 98 -17.52 -11.40 -13.45
CA TRP A 98 -16.10 -11.25 -13.22
C TRP A 98 -15.55 -10.07 -14.02
N VAL A 99 -14.71 -9.27 -13.37
CA VAL A 99 -13.78 -8.35 -14.01
C VAL A 99 -12.40 -8.93 -13.76
N GLY A 100 -11.70 -9.31 -14.83
CA GLY A 100 -10.41 -10.00 -14.76
C GLY A 100 -9.30 -9.12 -15.29
N VAL A 101 -8.23 -8.93 -14.51
CA VAL A 101 -6.99 -8.34 -14.98
C VAL A 101 -6.05 -9.46 -15.40
N VAL A 102 -5.82 -9.59 -16.70
CA VAL A 102 -4.93 -10.61 -17.26
C VAL A 102 -3.49 -10.18 -17.13
N THR A 103 -2.66 -11.05 -16.54
CA THR A 103 -1.28 -10.75 -16.19
C THR A 103 -0.36 -11.92 -16.46
N THR A 104 0.93 -11.63 -16.66
CA THR A 104 2.02 -12.58 -16.43
C THR A 104 2.62 -12.32 -15.05
N VAL A 105 2.80 -13.36 -14.27
CA VAL A 105 3.33 -13.32 -12.90
C VAL A 105 4.55 -14.20 -12.79
N ARG A 106 5.63 -13.68 -12.20
CA ARG A 106 6.83 -14.43 -11.87
C ARG A 106 7.25 -14.15 -10.43
N ASN A 107 7.48 -15.20 -9.65
CA ASN A 107 8.06 -15.05 -8.31
C ASN A 107 9.58 -14.83 -8.44
N THR A 108 10.05 -13.68 -7.94
CA THR A 108 11.47 -13.28 -8.02
C THR A 108 12.30 -13.71 -6.80
N THR A 109 11.66 -14.38 -5.82
CA THR A 109 12.33 -14.91 -4.63
C THR A 109 12.75 -16.37 -4.82
N ASP A 110 13.48 -16.91 -3.85
CA ASP A 110 13.94 -18.32 -3.80
C ASP A 110 12.99 -19.24 -3.03
N ALA A 111 11.88 -18.74 -2.53
CA ALA A 111 10.85 -19.51 -1.81
C ALA A 111 9.48 -19.34 -2.46
N GLY A 112 8.61 -20.36 -2.27
CA GLY A 112 7.21 -20.25 -2.69
C GLY A 112 6.50 -19.13 -1.92
N VAL A 113 5.74 -18.28 -2.63
CA VAL A 113 4.95 -17.19 -2.05
C VAL A 113 3.47 -17.53 -2.15
N LEU A 114 2.73 -17.33 -1.06
CA LEU A 114 1.30 -17.66 -1.02
C LEU A 114 0.47 -16.74 -1.91
N GLY A 115 -0.63 -17.26 -2.44
CA GLY A 115 -1.52 -16.54 -3.34
C GLY A 115 -2.19 -15.31 -2.72
N ASN A 116 -2.39 -15.27 -1.39
CA ASN A 116 -2.89 -14.06 -0.72
C ASN A 116 -1.89 -12.88 -0.83
N THR A 117 -0.58 -13.14 -0.71
CA THR A 117 0.46 -12.14 -0.95
C THR A 117 0.42 -11.64 -2.40
N LEU A 118 0.19 -12.54 -3.36
CA LEU A 118 -0.01 -12.13 -4.75
C LEU A 118 -1.28 -11.29 -4.92
N GLY A 119 -2.37 -11.63 -4.22
CA GLY A 119 -3.62 -10.87 -4.24
C GLY A 119 -3.47 -9.41 -3.83
N ASP A 120 -2.52 -9.12 -2.94
CA ASP A 120 -2.21 -7.76 -2.50
C ASP A 120 -1.32 -6.98 -3.48
N ALA A 121 -0.79 -7.63 -4.53
CA ALA A 121 0.07 -6.97 -5.52
C ALA A 121 -0.72 -6.14 -6.55
N LEU A 122 -2.04 -6.34 -6.66
CA LEU A 122 -2.88 -5.63 -7.62
C LEU A 122 -4.28 -5.37 -7.06
N THR A 123 -4.75 -4.12 -7.21
CA THR A 123 -6.13 -3.73 -6.86
C THR A 123 -6.78 -2.97 -8.01
N LEU A 124 -8.12 -2.96 -8.05
CA LEU A 124 -8.91 -2.17 -8.98
C LEU A 124 -9.59 -0.99 -8.27
N THR A 125 -9.73 0.11 -8.99
CA THR A 125 -10.57 1.26 -8.62
C THR A 125 -11.26 1.83 -9.86
N ASP A 126 -12.15 2.78 -9.63
CA ASP A 126 -12.92 3.46 -10.69
C ASP A 126 -13.80 2.50 -11.52
N VAL A 127 -14.29 1.42 -10.91
CA VAL A 127 -15.29 0.50 -11.44
C VAL A 127 -16.46 0.46 -10.46
N ASP A 128 -17.64 0.81 -10.95
CA ASP A 128 -18.86 0.81 -10.12
C ASP A 128 -19.27 -0.63 -9.77
N GLY A 129 -19.82 -0.81 -8.57
CA GLY A 129 -20.39 -2.09 -8.14
C GLY A 129 -19.37 -3.21 -7.86
N LEU A 130 -18.08 -2.92 -7.68
CA LEU A 130 -17.13 -3.93 -7.24
C LEU A 130 -17.49 -4.44 -5.84
N VAL A 131 -17.58 -5.76 -5.71
CA VAL A 131 -17.85 -6.45 -4.44
C VAL A 131 -16.58 -6.48 -3.61
N GLN A 132 -16.59 -5.74 -2.49
CA GLN A 132 -15.43 -5.65 -1.59
C GLN A 132 -15.56 -6.60 -0.42
N LYS A 133 -14.51 -7.35 -0.13
CA LYS A 133 -14.46 -8.17 1.09
C LYS A 133 -14.33 -7.25 2.31
N PRO A 134 -15.10 -7.50 3.40
CA PRO A 134 -15.00 -6.73 4.63
C PRO A 134 -13.57 -6.77 5.20
N GLY A 135 -13.07 -5.62 5.68
CA GLY A 135 -11.77 -5.52 6.37
C GLY A 135 -10.56 -5.25 5.49
N THR A 136 -10.72 -5.04 4.20
CA THR A 136 -9.63 -4.63 3.30
C THR A 136 -9.32 -3.15 3.50
N LEU A 137 -8.08 -2.82 3.84
CA LEU A 137 -7.61 -1.45 4.10
C LEU A 137 -6.71 -0.88 2.98
N THR A 138 -6.57 -1.61 1.87
CA THR A 138 -5.76 -1.18 0.72
C THR A 138 -6.53 -0.18 -0.14
N PRO A 139 -5.83 0.75 -0.84
CA PRO A 139 -6.45 1.55 -1.87
C PRO A 139 -7.04 0.65 -2.97
N GLY A 140 -8.30 0.89 -3.33
CA GLY A 140 -9.02 0.06 -4.30
C GLY A 140 -9.55 -1.25 -3.71
N VAL A 141 -10.15 -2.07 -4.56
CA VAL A 141 -10.70 -3.39 -4.24
C VAL A 141 -9.64 -4.45 -4.54
N ALA A 142 -9.39 -5.35 -3.60
CA ALA A 142 -8.50 -6.49 -3.79
C ALA A 142 -9.19 -7.61 -4.58
N ALA A 143 -8.41 -8.41 -5.32
CA ALA A 143 -8.94 -9.53 -6.07
C ALA A 143 -9.63 -10.56 -5.16
N SER A 144 -10.76 -11.09 -5.61
CA SER A 144 -11.51 -12.16 -4.94
C SER A 144 -10.78 -13.50 -5.05
N SER A 145 -10.15 -13.74 -6.19
CA SER A 145 -9.32 -14.92 -6.46
C SER A 145 -8.31 -14.61 -7.57
N ILE A 146 -7.31 -15.49 -7.72
CA ILE A 146 -6.36 -15.44 -8.83
C ILE A 146 -6.38 -16.80 -9.49
N ALA A 147 -6.77 -16.84 -10.76
CA ALA A 147 -6.91 -18.04 -11.54
C ALA A 147 -5.84 -18.14 -12.62
N LEU A 148 -5.32 -19.34 -12.82
CA LEU A 148 -4.47 -19.65 -13.98
C LEU A 148 -5.32 -19.59 -15.25
N LEU A 149 -4.80 -19.01 -16.33
CA LEU A 149 -5.54 -18.94 -17.60
C LEU A 149 -5.63 -20.30 -18.30
N GLU A 150 -4.72 -21.21 -18.01
CA GLU A 150 -4.65 -22.52 -18.64
C GLU A 150 -5.85 -23.42 -18.26
N ASP A 151 -6.25 -23.42 -16.97
CA ASP A 151 -7.24 -24.38 -16.45
C ASP A 151 -8.21 -23.78 -15.42
N GLY A 152 -8.13 -22.49 -15.14
CA GLY A 152 -8.96 -21.79 -14.15
C GLY A 152 -8.65 -22.14 -12.69
N SER A 153 -7.63 -22.96 -12.41
CA SER A 153 -7.26 -23.31 -11.04
C SER A 153 -6.67 -22.13 -10.28
N SER A 154 -6.76 -22.15 -8.95
CA SER A 154 -6.19 -21.10 -8.11
C SER A 154 -4.67 -21.13 -8.10
N LEU A 155 -4.04 -19.98 -8.36
CA LEU A 155 -2.59 -19.83 -8.28
C LEU A 155 -2.13 -19.64 -6.83
N SER A 156 -1.80 -20.73 -6.16
CA SER A 156 -1.20 -20.70 -4.81
C SER A 156 -0.59 -22.07 -4.45
N PRO A 157 0.68 -22.11 -4.03
CA PRO A 157 1.67 -21.03 -3.99
C PRO A 157 2.27 -20.70 -5.37
N VAL A 158 2.78 -19.49 -5.52
CA VAL A 158 3.57 -19.07 -6.68
C VAL A 158 5.01 -19.57 -6.48
N GLN A 159 5.45 -20.50 -7.31
CA GLN A 159 6.77 -21.15 -7.17
C GLN A 159 7.91 -20.24 -7.63
N PRO A 160 9.11 -20.36 -7.04
CA PRO A 160 10.27 -19.56 -7.40
C PRO A 160 10.65 -19.73 -8.89
N GLY A 161 10.90 -18.60 -9.55
CA GLY A 161 11.44 -18.56 -10.91
C GLY A 161 10.50 -19.04 -12.02
N LEU A 162 9.31 -19.58 -11.67
CA LEU A 162 8.31 -19.95 -12.67
C LEU A 162 7.51 -18.73 -13.10
N THR A 163 7.07 -18.76 -14.36
CA THR A 163 6.21 -17.75 -14.96
C THR A 163 4.82 -18.33 -15.19
N TYR A 164 3.78 -17.57 -14.80
CA TYR A 164 2.40 -17.98 -14.91
C TYR A 164 1.61 -16.94 -15.67
N GLU A 165 0.71 -17.37 -16.54
CA GLU A 165 -0.36 -16.53 -17.07
C GLU A 165 -1.58 -16.67 -16.17
N ALA A 166 -2.00 -15.56 -15.55
CA ALA A 166 -3.05 -15.56 -14.54
C ALA A 166 -3.98 -14.35 -14.68
N ALA A 167 -5.20 -14.52 -14.20
CA ALA A 167 -6.15 -13.42 -14.06
C ALA A 167 -6.42 -13.13 -12.58
N PHE A 168 -6.27 -11.87 -12.19
CA PHE A 168 -6.80 -11.34 -10.93
C PHE A 168 -8.28 -11.09 -11.13
N LEU A 169 -9.12 -11.79 -10.38
CA LEU A 169 -10.57 -11.78 -10.54
C LEU A 169 -11.24 -10.92 -9.48
N PHE A 170 -12.03 -9.98 -9.93
CA PHE A 170 -12.84 -9.07 -9.12
C PHE A 170 -14.29 -9.32 -9.46
N GLU A 171 -15.14 -9.42 -8.45
CA GLU A 171 -16.56 -9.59 -8.65
C GLU A 171 -17.23 -8.22 -8.74
N GLN A 172 -18.12 -8.06 -9.74
CA GLN A 172 -18.95 -6.87 -9.92
C GLN A 172 -20.42 -7.25 -9.81
N ASP A 173 -21.18 -6.45 -9.07
CA ASP A 173 -22.64 -6.54 -8.96
C ASP A 173 -23.30 -6.47 -10.34
N GLY A 174 -24.13 -7.45 -10.66
CA GLY A 174 -24.84 -7.55 -11.92
C GLY A 174 -25.91 -6.49 -12.16
N SER A 175 -26.34 -5.78 -11.11
CA SER A 175 -27.30 -4.68 -11.22
C SER A 175 -26.73 -3.42 -11.87
N VAL A 176 -25.40 -3.26 -11.91
CA VAL A 176 -24.74 -2.16 -12.61
C VAL A 176 -24.31 -2.57 -14.01
N ALA A 177 -24.10 -1.60 -14.91
CA ALA A 177 -23.62 -1.87 -16.26
C ALA A 177 -22.20 -2.47 -16.25
N PRO A 178 -21.83 -3.32 -17.24
CA PRO A 178 -20.45 -3.75 -17.41
C PRO A 178 -19.50 -2.56 -17.53
N PRO A 179 -18.30 -2.61 -16.93
CA PRO A 179 -17.36 -1.50 -16.98
C PRO A 179 -16.78 -1.35 -18.39
N THR A 180 -16.54 -0.12 -18.83
CA THR A 180 -15.85 0.21 -20.08
C THR A 180 -14.39 0.58 -19.86
N SER A 181 -14.04 1.01 -18.64
CA SER A 181 -12.68 1.27 -18.17
C SER A 181 -12.51 0.85 -16.72
N ALA A 182 -11.26 0.65 -16.32
CA ALA A 182 -10.88 0.36 -14.93
C ALA A 182 -9.50 0.95 -14.66
N THR A 183 -9.29 1.47 -13.45
CA THR A 183 -7.96 1.86 -13.01
C THR A 183 -7.31 0.70 -12.25
N VAL A 184 -6.19 0.23 -12.77
CA VAL A 184 -5.33 -0.78 -12.16
C VAL A 184 -4.28 -0.09 -11.31
N LEU A 185 -4.21 -0.49 -10.04
CA LEU A 185 -3.16 -0.08 -9.11
C LEU A 185 -2.25 -1.28 -8.87
N VAL A 186 -0.96 -1.12 -9.15
CA VAL A 186 0.04 -2.15 -8.87
C VAL A 186 0.80 -1.77 -7.60
N GLN A 187 0.94 -2.72 -6.69
CA GLN A 187 1.45 -2.51 -5.34
C GLN A 187 2.71 -3.32 -5.10
N ARG A 188 3.71 -2.66 -4.51
CA ARG A 188 4.93 -3.30 -4.01
C ARG A 188 4.76 -3.61 -2.54
N GLN A 189 5.22 -4.77 -2.09
CA GLN A 189 5.26 -5.15 -0.69
C GLN A 189 6.68 -5.09 -0.14
N THR A 190 6.78 -4.96 1.19
CA THR A 190 8.05 -4.94 1.92
C THR A 190 8.18 -6.21 2.75
N TRP A 191 9.36 -6.85 2.71
CA TRP A 191 9.67 -7.97 3.59
C TRP A 191 10.05 -7.43 4.97
N GLY A 192 9.31 -7.81 6.00
CA GLY A 192 9.52 -7.26 7.34
C GLY A 192 8.86 -8.05 8.46
N THR A 193 9.25 -7.72 9.70
CA THR A 193 8.70 -8.31 10.92
C THR A 193 7.39 -7.64 11.32
N GLY A 194 6.42 -8.41 11.79
CA GLY A 194 5.16 -7.92 12.32
C GLY A 194 5.34 -7.05 13.57
N ILE A 195 4.46 -6.06 13.74
CA ILE A 195 4.47 -5.19 14.92
C ILE A 195 3.94 -5.94 16.15
N LEU A 196 3.05 -6.90 15.95
CA LEU A 196 2.35 -7.62 17.04
C LEU A 196 2.93 -9.01 17.30
N ASP A 197 3.66 -9.56 16.36
CA ASP A 197 4.32 -10.86 16.43
C ASP A 197 5.69 -10.77 15.75
N ASP A 198 6.59 -11.68 16.06
CA ASP A 198 7.90 -11.73 15.43
C ASP A 198 7.87 -12.42 14.05
N THR A 199 6.67 -12.58 13.44
CA THR A 199 6.52 -13.23 12.14
C THR A 199 7.06 -12.34 11.04
N VAL A 200 7.97 -12.87 10.23
CA VAL A 200 8.52 -12.18 9.06
C VAL A 200 7.71 -12.58 7.83
N SER A 201 7.16 -11.59 7.11
CA SER A 201 6.34 -11.81 5.92
C SER A 201 6.36 -10.61 5.00
N TRP A 202 5.82 -10.78 3.79
CA TRP A 202 5.51 -9.69 2.88
C TRP A 202 4.31 -8.92 3.41
N ARG A 203 4.41 -7.59 3.45
CA ARG A 203 3.41 -6.71 4.07
C ARG A 203 3.49 -5.28 3.56
N GLU A 204 2.57 -4.42 4.02
CA GLU A 204 2.54 -2.99 3.74
C GLU A 204 2.51 -2.70 2.24
N PRO A 205 1.48 -3.20 1.50
CA PRO A 205 1.36 -2.92 0.08
C PRO A 205 1.30 -1.41 -0.16
N THR A 206 2.16 -0.91 -1.03
CA THR A 206 2.24 0.50 -1.40
C THR A 206 2.07 0.63 -2.91
N THR A 207 1.14 1.46 -3.35
CA THR A 207 0.90 1.69 -4.78
C THR A 207 2.12 2.34 -5.42
N THR A 208 2.71 1.64 -6.40
CA THR A 208 3.89 2.10 -7.14
C THR A 208 3.54 2.50 -8.57
N LEU A 209 2.53 1.84 -9.18
CA LEU A 209 2.08 2.19 -10.53
C LEU A 209 0.55 2.31 -10.56
N ARG A 210 0.07 3.16 -11.47
CA ARG A 210 -1.35 3.37 -11.76
C ARG A 210 -1.57 3.49 -13.26
N GLY A 211 -2.61 2.83 -13.77
CA GLY A 211 -3.02 2.95 -15.18
C GLY A 211 -4.51 2.76 -15.35
N GLU A 212 -5.12 3.59 -16.18
CA GLU A 212 -6.48 3.40 -16.67
C GLU A 212 -6.43 2.55 -17.94
N LEU A 213 -7.19 1.46 -17.96
CA LEU A 213 -7.26 0.51 -19.07
C LEU A 213 -8.70 0.36 -19.56
N ASP A 214 -8.86 0.20 -20.88
CA ASP A 214 -10.13 -0.22 -21.46
C ASP A 214 -10.51 -1.61 -20.97
N VAL A 215 -11.80 -1.79 -20.68
CA VAL A 215 -12.37 -3.09 -20.31
C VAL A 215 -13.22 -3.61 -21.46
N ARG A 216 -13.01 -4.85 -21.86
CA ARG A 216 -13.73 -5.50 -22.95
C ARG A 216 -14.38 -6.78 -22.46
N GLU A 217 -15.44 -7.21 -23.14
CA GLU A 217 -15.99 -8.54 -22.92
C GLU A 217 -14.98 -9.61 -23.33
N ALA A 218 -14.82 -10.63 -22.50
CA ALA A 218 -13.99 -11.78 -22.84
C ALA A 218 -14.65 -12.53 -24.02
N ARG A 219 -13.88 -12.84 -25.05
CA ARG A 219 -14.39 -13.69 -26.13
C ARG A 219 -14.58 -15.11 -25.58
N SER A 220 -15.74 -15.72 -25.84
CA SER A 220 -15.91 -17.13 -25.61
C SER A 220 -15.17 -17.93 -26.68
N ASP A 221 -14.64 -19.11 -26.34
CA ASP A 221 -13.98 -20.00 -27.33
C ASP A 221 -14.90 -20.38 -28.49
N ALA A 222 -16.22 -20.30 -28.30
CA ALA A 222 -17.22 -20.51 -29.35
C ALA A 222 -17.16 -19.47 -30.49
N ASP A 223 -16.69 -18.26 -30.21
CA ASP A 223 -16.54 -17.18 -31.20
C ASP A 223 -15.23 -17.31 -32.00
N ALA A 224 -14.24 -18.03 -31.50
CA ALA A 224 -12.97 -18.26 -32.17
C ALA A 224 -13.04 -19.31 -33.28
N GLU A 225 -13.97 -20.27 -33.22
CA GLU A 225 -14.14 -21.33 -34.22
C GLU A 225 -14.97 -20.89 -35.46
N GLY A 226 -15.63 -19.73 -35.40
CA GLY A 226 -16.45 -19.20 -36.46
C GLY A 226 -15.72 -18.39 -37.55
N GLU A 227 -14.44 -18.08 -37.38
CA GLU A 227 -13.66 -17.15 -38.24
C GLU A 227 -12.54 -17.85 -39.04
N SER A 228 -12.61 -19.18 -39.22
CA SER A 228 -11.64 -19.96 -40.01
C SER A 228 -12.20 -20.45 -41.36
#